data_8e61c389e32f21edce1d05b43a853273
#
_entry.id   8e61c389e32f21edce1d05b43a853273
#
_cell.length_a   1.000
_cell.length_b   1.000
_cell.length_c   1.000
_cell.angle_alpha   90.00
_cell.angle_beta   90.00
_cell.angle_gamma   90.00
#
_symmetry.space_group_name_H-M   'P 1'
#
loop_
_entity.id
_entity.type
_entity.pdbx_description
1 polymer ?
#
loop_
_entity_poly.entity_id
_entity_poly.type
_entity_poly.pdbx_seq_one_letter_code
_entity_poly.pdbx_strand_id
1 'polypeptide(L)'
;RQELPLVLKNLNFTVKPGEKIGVCGRTGAGKSSFMVSMFRLVEMESGSLEIDGINIQSIPLGDLRSSITIIPQDPVMYSTTIRENLDPFKKVTDEEMWDALEKCCMKENVMKLENKLSHPVAERGSNFSVGERQLICIARALLRKSKVLLLDEATASIDQATDDKIQQTIRVAFKDVTVLTIAHRLNTIIDSDKVMLMSDGKVLEFDEPKTLLDDENSSFFKLVESMGKGSAEKYKGFVKKGRI
;
A
#
# COMPACT_ATOMS: atom_id res chain seq x y z
N ARG A 1 14.48 15.90 13.56
CA ARG A 1 15.02 17.12 14.21
C ARG A 1 15.87 16.65 15.39
N GLN A 2 17.09 17.12 15.51
CA GLN A 2 18.10 16.62 16.45
C GLN A 2 17.71 16.68 17.95
N GLU A 3 16.66 17.41 18.30
CA GLU A 3 16.21 17.60 19.68
C GLU A 3 14.93 16.82 20.04
N LEU A 4 14.34 16.09 19.09
CA LEU A 4 13.11 15.34 19.35
C LEU A 4 13.41 13.86 19.57
N PRO A 5 12.65 13.17 20.44
CA PRO A 5 12.82 11.73 20.65
C PRO A 5 12.56 10.96 19.36
N LEU A 6 13.28 9.86 19.19
CA LEU A 6 13.10 8.95 18.04
C LEU A 6 11.67 8.44 17.96
N VAL A 7 11.09 8.59 16.77
CA VAL A 7 9.73 8.06 16.48
C VAL A 7 9.78 6.57 16.24
N LEU A 8 10.78 6.07 15.52
CA LEU A 8 11.00 4.64 15.26
C LEU A 8 12.19 4.15 16.11
N LYS A 9 12.01 3.00 16.78
CA LYS A 9 12.95 2.51 17.79
C LYS A 9 13.15 1.00 17.60
N ASN A 10 14.38 0.59 17.25
CA ASN A 10 14.78 -0.82 17.20
C ASN A 10 13.79 -1.70 16.39
N LEU A 11 13.45 -1.29 15.18
CA LEU A 11 12.64 -2.10 14.28
C LEU A 11 13.50 -3.26 13.75
N ASN A 12 13.09 -4.50 14.01
CA ASN A 12 13.74 -5.70 13.50
C ASN A 12 12.69 -6.63 12.89
N PHE A 13 12.75 -6.84 11.58
CA PHE A 13 11.87 -7.75 10.86
C PHE A 13 12.48 -8.07 9.51
N THR A 14 12.00 -9.15 8.89
CA THR A 14 12.39 -9.57 7.54
C THR A 14 11.14 -9.94 6.75
N VAL A 15 11.03 -9.39 5.54
CA VAL A 15 9.94 -9.66 4.59
C VAL A 15 10.52 -10.45 3.42
N LYS A 16 9.88 -11.55 3.05
CA LYS A 16 10.27 -12.35 1.90
C LYS A 16 9.77 -11.71 0.59
N PRO A 17 10.46 -11.96 -0.54
CA PRO A 17 9.97 -11.50 -1.85
C PRO A 17 8.53 -11.94 -2.10
N GLY A 18 7.70 -11.01 -2.56
CA GLY A 18 6.28 -11.26 -2.88
C GLY A 18 5.33 -11.32 -1.67
N GLU A 19 5.82 -11.30 -0.43
CA GLU A 19 4.94 -11.29 0.76
C GLU A 19 4.08 -10.01 0.81
N LYS A 20 2.87 -10.18 1.33
CA LYS A 20 1.90 -9.10 1.62
C LYS A 20 1.88 -8.87 3.13
N ILE A 21 2.26 -7.68 3.56
CA ILE A 21 2.37 -7.32 4.98
C ILE A 21 1.30 -6.29 5.34
N GLY A 22 0.44 -6.63 6.28
CA GLY A 22 -0.50 -5.69 6.88
C GLY A 22 0.14 -4.96 8.06
N VAL A 23 0.37 -3.66 7.92
CA VAL A 23 0.94 -2.82 8.99
C VAL A 23 -0.19 -2.15 9.75
N CYS A 24 -0.34 -2.48 11.02
CA CYS A 24 -1.40 -1.94 11.88
C CYS A 24 -0.85 -1.41 13.21
N GLY A 25 -1.70 -0.75 13.97
CA GLY A 25 -1.38 -0.13 15.25
C GLY A 25 -2.17 1.16 15.45
N ARG A 26 -2.21 1.66 16.68
CA ARG A 26 -2.93 2.89 17.03
C ARG A 26 -2.36 4.11 16.31
N THR A 27 -3.14 5.18 16.24
CA THR A 27 -2.64 6.48 15.77
C THR A 27 -1.43 6.89 16.60
N GLY A 28 -0.38 7.39 15.93
CA GLY A 28 0.88 7.72 16.60
C GLY A 28 1.85 6.55 16.79
N ALA A 29 1.51 5.32 16.42
CA ALA A 29 2.39 4.16 16.55
C ALA A 29 3.66 4.20 15.68
N GLY A 30 3.77 5.14 14.73
CA GLY A 30 4.94 5.28 13.86
C GLY A 30 4.75 4.76 12.44
N LYS A 31 3.56 4.29 12.04
CA LYS A 31 3.30 3.70 10.72
C LYS A 31 3.68 4.61 9.55
N SER A 32 3.22 5.86 9.54
CA SER A 32 3.57 6.83 8.49
C SER A 32 5.07 7.19 8.51
N SER A 33 5.69 7.27 9.69
CA SER A 33 7.14 7.50 9.80
C SER A 33 7.93 6.32 9.23
N PHE A 34 7.45 5.09 9.41
CA PHE A 34 8.03 3.90 8.79
C PHE A 34 7.99 4.01 7.26
N MET A 35 6.84 4.38 6.65
CA MET A 35 6.76 4.58 5.20
C MET A 35 7.71 5.69 4.71
N VAL A 36 7.77 6.81 5.41
CA VAL A 36 8.65 7.93 5.07
C VAL A 36 10.13 7.51 5.12
N SER A 37 10.51 6.64 6.07
CA SER A 37 11.88 6.11 6.17
C SER A 37 12.26 5.19 5.00
N MET A 38 11.30 4.40 4.48
CA MET A 38 11.52 3.54 3.30
C MET A 38 11.93 4.35 2.06
N PHE A 39 11.42 5.58 1.89
CA PHE A 39 11.77 6.48 0.79
C PHE A 39 13.00 7.34 1.06
N ARG A 40 13.69 7.17 2.20
CA ARG A 40 14.74 8.08 2.64
C ARG A 40 14.31 9.55 2.53
N LEU A 41 13.12 9.87 3.03
CA LEU A 41 12.69 11.25 3.23
C LEU A 41 13.16 11.78 4.59
N VAL A 42 13.58 10.87 5.46
CA VAL A 42 14.26 11.13 6.74
C VAL A 42 15.47 10.21 6.84
N GLU A 43 16.55 10.69 7.42
CA GLU A 43 17.73 9.86 7.66
C GLU A 43 17.54 9.01 8.93
N MET A 44 18.09 7.79 8.87
CA MET A 44 18.14 6.89 10.03
C MET A 44 19.32 7.29 10.91
N GLU A 45 19.09 7.34 12.22
CA GLU A 45 20.17 7.65 13.19
C GLU A 45 21.08 6.44 13.40
N SER A 46 20.54 5.23 13.34
CA SER A 46 21.29 3.97 13.48
C SER A 46 20.55 2.81 12.82
N GLY A 47 21.24 1.70 12.63
CA GLY A 47 20.70 0.48 12.00
C GLY A 47 20.86 0.47 10.49
N SER A 48 20.21 -0.49 9.84
CA SER A 48 20.18 -0.62 8.38
C SER A 48 18.78 -0.98 7.90
N LEU A 49 18.43 -0.51 6.71
CA LEU A 49 17.27 -0.95 5.96
C LEU A 49 17.76 -1.46 4.61
N GLU A 50 17.44 -2.71 4.31
CA GLU A 50 17.91 -3.37 3.09
C GLU A 50 16.74 -3.81 2.22
N ILE A 51 16.91 -3.68 0.91
CA ILE A 51 16.00 -4.22 -0.12
C ILE A 51 16.85 -5.09 -1.05
N ASP A 52 16.50 -6.37 -1.17
CA ASP A 52 17.26 -7.36 -1.95
C ASP A 52 18.75 -7.42 -1.53
N GLY A 53 19.05 -7.29 -0.24
CA GLY A 53 20.42 -7.31 0.30
C GLY A 53 21.22 -6.01 0.07
N ILE A 54 20.60 -4.97 -0.48
CA ILE A 54 21.23 -3.67 -0.71
C ILE A 54 20.75 -2.67 0.35
N ASN A 55 21.68 -2.11 1.11
CA ASN A 55 21.36 -1.06 2.05
C ASN A 55 20.89 0.21 1.30
N ILE A 56 19.69 0.69 1.62
CA ILE A 56 19.11 1.84 0.93
C ILE A 56 19.94 3.13 1.08
N GLN A 57 20.80 3.22 2.10
CA GLN A 57 21.69 4.38 2.30
C GLN A 57 22.88 4.38 1.33
N SER A 58 23.23 3.22 0.77
CA SER A 58 24.38 3.09 -0.12
C SER A 58 24.09 3.40 -1.60
N ILE A 59 22.82 3.60 -1.96
CA ILE A 59 22.40 3.83 -3.34
C ILE A 59 21.86 5.26 -3.56
N PRO A 60 21.93 5.78 -4.81
CA PRO A 60 21.34 7.06 -5.16
C PRO A 60 19.83 7.09 -4.89
N LEU A 61 19.31 8.24 -4.46
CA LEU A 61 17.87 8.41 -4.17
C LEU A 61 16.98 8.12 -5.39
N GLY A 62 17.45 8.43 -6.59
CA GLY A 62 16.74 8.16 -7.83
C GLY A 62 16.50 6.65 -8.02
N ASP A 63 17.53 5.83 -7.80
CA ASP A 63 17.47 4.38 -7.95
C ASP A 63 16.57 3.76 -6.87
N LEU A 64 16.73 4.17 -5.61
CA LEU A 64 15.85 3.75 -4.52
C LEU A 64 14.37 4.05 -4.85
N ARG A 65 14.07 5.30 -5.18
CA ARG A 65 12.69 5.76 -5.44
C ARG A 65 12.12 5.24 -6.75
N SER A 66 12.93 4.67 -7.63
CA SER A 66 12.46 3.94 -8.81
C SER A 66 12.07 2.50 -8.49
N SER A 67 12.67 1.88 -7.47
CA SER A 67 12.40 0.50 -7.04
C SER A 67 11.25 0.36 -6.05
N ILE A 68 10.80 1.46 -5.46
CA ILE A 68 9.67 1.51 -4.51
C ILE A 68 8.57 2.40 -5.08
N THR A 69 7.31 1.97 -4.95
CA THR A 69 6.14 2.78 -5.32
C THR A 69 5.23 2.96 -4.11
N ILE A 70 4.59 4.10 -4.02
CA ILE A 70 3.53 4.38 -3.04
C ILE A 70 2.21 4.65 -3.75
N ILE A 71 1.13 4.07 -3.24
CA ILE A 71 -0.23 4.48 -3.51
C ILE A 71 -0.74 5.16 -2.23
N PRO A 72 -0.87 6.50 -2.24
CA PRO A 72 -1.29 7.25 -1.07
C PRO A 72 -2.79 7.10 -0.81
N GLN A 73 -3.21 7.46 0.40
CA GLN A 73 -4.61 7.50 0.82
C GLN A 73 -5.45 8.40 -0.08
N ASP A 74 -4.98 9.61 -0.36
CA ASP A 74 -5.63 10.53 -1.27
C ASP A 74 -5.00 10.41 -2.67
N PRO A 75 -5.78 10.01 -3.69
CA PRO A 75 -5.26 9.85 -5.05
C PRO A 75 -4.82 11.20 -5.65
N VAL A 76 -3.53 11.31 -5.95
CA VAL A 76 -2.94 12.51 -6.55
C VAL A 76 -3.06 12.45 -8.07
N MET A 77 -3.76 13.44 -8.64
CA MET A 77 -3.87 13.64 -10.09
C MET A 77 -3.26 14.98 -10.49
N TYR A 78 -2.51 14.97 -11.58
CA TYR A 78 -1.92 16.16 -12.16
C TYR A 78 -2.86 16.75 -13.21
N SER A 79 -2.96 18.09 -13.29
CA SER A 79 -3.77 18.82 -14.29
C SER A 79 -3.12 18.79 -15.67
N THR A 80 -3.03 17.59 -16.23
CA THR A 80 -2.42 17.26 -17.53
C THR A 80 -3.33 16.27 -18.27
N THR A 81 -2.81 15.40 -19.11
CA THR A 81 -3.57 14.32 -19.74
C THR A 81 -3.59 13.04 -18.89
N ILE A 82 -4.50 12.10 -19.19
CA ILE A 82 -4.48 10.76 -18.59
C ILE A 82 -3.14 10.09 -18.87
N ARG A 83 -2.62 10.19 -20.08
CA ARG A 83 -1.30 9.68 -20.50
C ARG A 83 -0.19 10.14 -19.57
N GLU A 84 -0.07 11.45 -19.34
CA GLU A 84 0.96 12.03 -18.47
C GLU A 84 0.72 11.72 -16.99
N ASN A 85 -0.52 11.48 -16.59
CA ASN A 85 -0.82 10.97 -15.26
C ASN A 85 -0.38 9.51 -15.09
N LEU A 86 -0.49 8.68 -16.10
CA LEU A 86 -0.02 7.28 -16.07
C LEU A 86 1.50 7.19 -16.14
N ASP A 87 2.12 7.93 -17.05
CA ASP A 87 3.58 7.93 -17.25
C ASP A 87 4.14 9.34 -17.41
N PRO A 88 4.43 10.05 -16.30
CA PRO A 88 5.01 11.39 -16.36
C PRO A 88 6.44 11.40 -16.91
N PHE A 89 7.11 10.26 -16.98
CA PHE A 89 8.49 10.15 -17.45
C PHE A 89 8.62 9.69 -18.90
N LYS A 90 7.50 9.41 -19.59
CA LYS A 90 7.43 8.98 -20.98
C LYS A 90 8.29 7.72 -21.28
N LYS A 91 8.20 6.72 -20.38
CA LYS A 91 9.01 5.49 -20.42
C LYS A 91 8.25 4.28 -20.97
N VAL A 92 6.92 4.36 -21.06
CA VAL A 92 6.09 3.22 -21.45
C VAL A 92 5.31 3.50 -22.72
N THR A 93 4.93 2.46 -23.44
CA THR A 93 4.15 2.55 -24.68
C THR A 93 2.65 2.70 -24.40
N ASP A 94 1.88 3.07 -25.43
CA ASP A 94 0.42 3.13 -25.33
C ASP A 94 -0.19 1.77 -25.03
N GLU A 95 0.36 0.70 -25.60
CA GLU A 95 -0.09 -0.68 -25.38
C GLU A 95 0.06 -1.04 -23.90
N GLU A 96 1.19 -0.71 -23.29
CA GLU A 96 1.41 -0.94 -21.84
C GLU A 96 0.43 -0.12 -20.99
N MET A 97 0.12 1.13 -21.37
CA MET A 97 -0.87 1.96 -20.68
C MET A 97 -2.28 1.36 -20.76
N TRP A 98 -2.67 0.88 -21.94
CA TRP A 98 -3.97 0.25 -22.14
C TRP A 98 -4.08 -1.08 -21.37
N ASP A 99 -3.02 -1.89 -21.33
CA ASP A 99 -2.95 -3.13 -20.52
C ASP A 99 -3.09 -2.82 -19.02
N ALA A 100 -2.38 -1.80 -18.54
CA ALA A 100 -2.48 -1.37 -17.13
C ALA A 100 -3.90 -0.87 -16.79
N LEU A 101 -4.52 -0.07 -17.66
CA LEU A 101 -5.90 0.39 -17.48
C LEU A 101 -6.91 -0.77 -17.51
N GLU A 102 -6.68 -1.78 -18.35
CA GLU A 102 -7.52 -2.99 -18.40
C GLU A 102 -7.44 -3.77 -17.10
N LYS A 103 -6.23 -4.04 -16.60
CA LYS A 103 -6.00 -4.70 -15.30
C LYS A 103 -6.63 -3.94 -14.13
N CYS A 104 -6.72 -2.61 -14.24
CA CYS A 104 -7.37 -1.74 -13.25
C CYS A 104 -8.87 -1.51 -13.55
N CYS A 105 -9.49 -2.22 -14.51
CA CYS A 105 -10.88 -2.06 -14.90
C CYS A 105 -11.27 -0.60 -15.30
N MET A 106 -10.32 0.16 -15.85
CA MET A 106 -10.52 1.55 -16.28
C MET A 106 -10.49 1.73 -17.81
N LYS A 107 -10.09 0.69 -18.57
CA LYS A 107 -9.95 0.78 -20.03
C LYS A 107 -11.21 1.27 -20.72
N GLU A 108 -12.36 0.66 -20.42
CA GLU A 108 -13.63 1.04 -21.05
C GLU A 108 -14.05 2.48 -20.72
N ASN A 109 -13.84 2.90 -19.47
CA ASN A 109 -14.14 4.26 -19.05
C ASN A 109 -13.29 5.27 -19.82
N VAL A 110 -11.99 5.03 -19.94
CA VAL A 110 -11.07 5.90 -20.67
C VAL A 110 -11.34 5.86 -22.19
N MET A 111 -11.71 4.73 -22.76
CA MET A 111 -12.05 4.60 -24.18
C MET A 111 -13.31 5.38 -24.58
N LYS A 112 -14.26 5.59 -23.66
CA LYS A 112 -15.48 6.37 -23.87
C LYS A 112 -15.21 7.89 -23.88
N LEU A 113 -14.08 8.35 -23.35
CA LEU A 113 -13.70 9.75 -23.35
C LEU A 113 -13.31 10.19 -24.77
N GLU A 114 -13.69 11.41 -25.16
CA GLU A 114 -13.47 11.96 -26.51
C GLU A 114 -12.01 11.85 -26.96
N ASN A 115 -11.05 12.20 -26.07
CA ASN A 115 -9.63 12.18 -26.37
C ASN A 115 -8.88 10.97 -25.78
N LYS A 116 -9.57 9.96 -25.22
CA LYS A 116 -8.98 8.74 -24.67
C LYS A 116 -7.79 9.04 -23.74
N LEU A 117 -6.59 8.50 -23.98
CA LEU A 117 -5.39 8.77 -23.20
C LEU A 117 -4.97 10.25 -23.21
N SER A 118 -5.32 11.00 -24.23
CA SER A 118 -5.05 12.44 -24.33
C SER A 118 -6.14 13.30 -23.68
N HIS A 119 -7.17 12.70 -23.07
CA HIS A 119 -8.23 13.43 -22.38
C HIS A 119 -7.65 14.24 -21.20
N PRO A 120 -8.01 15.53 -21.09
CA PRO A 120 -7.50 16.40 -20.04
C PRO A 120 -8.05 15.99 -18.66
N VAL A 121 -7.17 16.00 -17.67
CA VAL A 121 -7.50 15.83 -16.26
C VAL A 121 -7.64 17.21 -15.65
N ALA A 122 -8.82 17.52 -15.12
CA ALA A 122 -9.08 18.80 -14.46
C ALA A 122 -8.28 18.92 -13.15
N GLU A 123 -8.31 20.10 -12.54
CA GLU A 123 -7.59 20.34 -11.28
C GLU A 123 -7.95 19.29 -10.24
N ARG A 124 -6.91 18.66 -9.66
CA ARG A 124 -7.00 17.55 -8.70
C ARG A 124 -7.83 16.36 -9.20
N GLY A 125 -8.04 16.22 -10.52
CA GLY A 125 -8.83 15.15 -11.09
C GLY A 125 -10.33 15.27 -10.83
N SER A 126 -10.87 16.49 -10.66
CA SER A 126 -12.28 16.73 -10.29
C SER A 126 -13.30 16.22 -11.32
N ASN A 127 -12.87 15.93 -12.53
CA ASN A 127 -13.67 15.28 -13.58
C ASN A 127 -13.70 13.74 -13.48
N PHE A 128 -13.07 13.15 -12.46
CA PHE A 128 -13.11 11.73 -12.13
C PHE A 128 -13.63 11.54 -10.71
N SER A 129 -14.38 10.47 -10.47
CA SER A 129 -14.74 10.03 -9.13
C SER A 129 -13.52 9.68 -8.29
N VAL A 130 -13.65 9.64 -6.95
CA VAL A 130 -12.55 9.24 -6.05
C VAL A 130 -12.06 7.84 -6.40
N GLY A 131 -12.97 6.89 -6.66
CA GLY A 131 -12.62 5.52 -7.06
C GLY A 131 -11.86 5.44 -8.38
N GLU A 132 -12.29 6.19 -9.40
CA GLU A 132 -11.59 6.25 -10.70
C GLU A 132 -10.20 6.84 -10.55
N ARG A 133 -10.04 7.91 -9.78
CA ARG A 133 -8.72 8.49 -9.47
C ARG A 133 -7.81 7.46 -8.80
N GLN A 134 -8.35 6.68 -7.87
CA GLN A 134 -7.60 5.63 -7.19
C GLN A 134 -7.16 4.53 -8.16
N LEU A 135 -8.06 4.06 -9.03
CA LEU A 135 -7.74 3.07 -10.05
C LEU A 135 -6.68 3.58 -11.05
N ILE A 136 -6.71 4.86 -11.42
CA ILE A 136 -5.66 5.47 -12.25
C ILE A 136 -4.32 5.51 -11.49
N CYS A 137 -4.32 5.82 -10.18
CA CYS A 137 -3.11 5.77 -9.36
C CYS A 137 -2.55 4.33 -9.24
N ILE A 138 -3.42 3.32 -9.19
CA ILE A 138 -3.02 1.90 -9.20
C ILE A 138 -2.42 1.54 -10.58
N ALA A 139 -3.02 1.96 -11.69
CA ALA A 139 -2.48 1.75 -13.03
C ALA A 139 -1.10 2.41 -13.20
N ARG A 140 -0.93 3.65 -12.68
CA ARG A 140 0.37 4.33 -12.60
C ARG A 140 1.39 3.51 -11.83
N ALA A 141 1.02 2.97 -10.68
CA ALA A 141 1.88 2.14 -9.85
C ALA A 141 2.30 0.84 -10.58
N LEU A 142 1.36 0.21 -11.29
CA LEU A 142 1.62 -1.00 -12.06
C LEU A 142 2.63 -0.77 -13.20
N LEU A 143 2.51 0.36 -13.90
CA LEU A 143 3.44 0.74 -14.98
C LEU A 143 4.87 0.99 -14.48
N ARG A 144 5.05 1.33 -13.22
CA ARG A 144 6.39 1.54 -12.63
C ARG A 144 7.18 0.25 -12.44
N LYS A 145 6.52 -0.93 -12.44
CA LYS A 145 7.16 -2.25 -12.29
C LYS A 145 8.09 -2.33 -11.07
N SER A 146 7.69 -1.68 -9.97
CA SER A 146 8.49 -1.60 -8.75
C SER A 146 8.50 -2.93 -8.01
N LYS A 147 9.58 -3.22 -7.26
CA LYS A 147 9.73 -4.44 -6.46
C LYS A 147 8.95 -4.39 -5.15
N VAL A 148 8.80 -3.19 -4.59
CA VAL A 148 8.09 -2.94 -3.35
C VAL A 148 6.98 -1.92 -3.58
N LEU A 149 5.78 -2.26 -3.15
CA LEU A 149 4.61 -1.39 -3.16
C LEU A 149 4.22 -1.04 -1.73
N LEU A 150 4.13 0.23 -1.44
CA LEU A 150 3.58 0.74 -0.19
C LEU A 150 2.16 1.26 -0.44
N LEU A 151 1.21 0.78 0.35
CA LEU A 151 -0.19 1.22 0.31
C LEU A 151 -0.51 1.96 1.61
N ASP A 152 -0.94 3.20 1.51
CA ASP A 152 -1.44 3.97 2.65
C ASP A 152 -2.96 4.08 2.53
N GLU A 153 -3.67 3.22 3.23
CA GLU A 153 -5.14 3.10 3.35
C GLU A 153 -5.97 3.75 2.23
N ALA A 154 -5.84 3.19 1.04
CA ALA A 154 -6.33 3.77 -0.21
C ALA A 154 -7.87 3.95 -0.35
N THR A 155 -8.70 3.68 0.68
CA THR A 155 -10.15 3.49 0.47
C THR A 155 -11.07 4.05 1.55
N ALA A 156 -10.58 4.87 2.48
CA ALA A 156 -11.38 5.38 3.62
C ALA A 156 -12.62 6.18 3.21
N SER A 157 -12.63 6.79 2.02
CA SER A 157 -13.69 7.68 1.51
C SER A 157 -14.47 7.07 0.33
N ILE A 158 -14.37 5.77 0.09
CA ILE A 158 -14.94 5.08 -1.07
C ILE A 158 -16.06 4.15 -0.62
N ASP A 159 -17.12 4.01 -1.43
CA ASP A 159 -18.19 3.05 -1.18
C ASP A 159 -17.69 1.60 -1.21
N GLN A 160 -18.36 0.70 -0.50
CA GLN A 160 -17.92 -0.67 -0.30
C GLN A 160 -17.72 -1.44 -1.61
N ALA A 161 -18.58 -1.26 -2.60
CA ALA A 161 -18.50 -2.01 -3.86
C ALA A 161 -17.27 -1.57 -4.69
N THR A 162 -16.97 -0.28 -4.71
CA THR A 162 -15.77 0.27 -5.34
C THR A 162 -14.50 -0.14 -4.58
N ASP A 163 -14.55 -0.16 -3.23
CA ASP A 163 -13.45 -0.63 -2.41
C ASP A 163 -13.11 -2.09 -2.69
N ASP A 164 -14.10 -2.98 -2.69
CA ASP A 164 -13.90 -4.40 -2.99
C ASP A 164 -13.24 -4.60 -4.37
N LYS A 165 -13.67 -3.82 -5.38
CA LYS A 165 -13.07 -3.82 -6.71
C LYS A 165 -11.60 -3.35 -6.69
N ILE A 166 -11.29 -2.30 -5.95
CA ILE A 166 -9.93 -1.79 -5.77
C ILE A 166 -9.04 -2.84 -5.11
N GLN A 167 -9.51 -3.44 -4.01
CA GLN A 167 -8.76 -4.49 -3.29
C GLN A 167 -8.50 -5.70 -4.19
N GLN A 168 -9.50 -6.14 -4.95
CA GLN A 168 -9.33 -7.23 -5.91
C GLN A 168 -8.32 -6.87 -7.00
N THR A 169 -8.40 -5.66 -7.54
CA THR A 169 -7.45 -5.15 -8.54
C THR A 169 -6.02 -5.18 -8.00
N ILE A 170 -5.80 -4.69 -6.77
CA ILE A 170 -4.48 -4.69 -6.13
C ILE A 170 -3.94 -6.13 -5.98
N ARG A 171 -4.77 -7.06 -5.51
CA ARG A 171 -4.38 -8.48 -5.36
C ARG A 171 -3.92 -9.11 -6.66
N VAL A 172 -4.66 -8.88 -7.74
CA VAL A 172 -4.36 -9.46 -9.05
C VAL A 172 -3.16 -8.77 -9.70
N ALA A 173 -3.15 -7.43 -9.73
CA ALA A 173 -2.14 -6.65 -10.42
C ALA A 173 -0.75 -6.73 -9.77
N PHE A 174 -0.69 -6.87 -8.44
CA PHE A 174 0.56 -6.93 -7.69
C PHE A 174 0.83 -8.29 -7.04
N LYS A 175 0.33 -9.38 -7.65
CA LYS A 175 0.48 -10.74 -7.13
C LYS A 175 1.92 -11.09 -6.76
N ASP A 176 2.87 -10.75 -7.62
CA ASP A 176 4.29 -11.11 -7.48
C ASP A 176 5.15 -9.99 -6.85
N VAL A 177 4.53 -8.89 -6.40
CA VAL A 177 5.21 -7.73 -5.81
C VAL A 177 5.15 -7.81 -4.29
N THR A 178 6.21 -7.43 -3.60
CA THR A 178 6.18 -7.27 -2.13
C THR A 178 5.32 -6.06 -1.78
N VAL A 179 4.28 -6.25 -0.98
CA VAL A 179 3.32 -5.18 -0.64
C VAL A 179 3.28 -4.96 0.86
N LEU A 180 3.47 -3.72 1.29
CA LEU A 180 3.25 -3.30 2.67
C LEU A 180 2.06 -2.35 2.71
N THR A 181 1.00 -2.75 3.39
CA THR A 181 -0.25 -1.98 3.48
C THR A 181 -0.42 -1.43 4.88
N ILE A 182 -0.40 -0.11 5.03
CA ILE A 182 -0.92 0.51 6.25
C ILE A 182 -2.43 0.44 6.16
N ALA A 183 -3.03 -0.38 7.01
CA ALA A 183 -4.46 -0.61 6.97
C ALA A 183 -5.11 -0.25 8.31
N HIS A 184 -6.25 0.42 8.21
CA HIS A 184 -7.16 0.66 9.33
C HIS A 184 -8.37 -0.29 9.28
N ARG A 185 -8.56 -0.99 8.16
CA ARG A 185 -9.61 -2.01 7.99
C ARG A 185 -9.05 -3.41 8.26
N LEU A 186 -9.67 -4.14 9.18
CA LEU A 186 -9.25 -5.48 9.57
C LEU A 186 -9.23 -6.47 8.41
N ASN A 187 -10.18 -6.39 7.48
CA ASN A 187 -10.23 -7.27 6.32
C ASN A 187 -8.93 -7.23 5.50
N THR A 188 -8.40 -6.01 5.28
CA THR A 188 -7.15 -5.82 4.54
C THR A 188 -5.95 -6.42 5.27
N ILE A 189 -5.93 -6.33 6.61
CA ILE A 189 -4.84 -6.86 7.45
C ILE A 189 -4.88 -8.39 7.47
N ILE A 190 -6.06 -8.97 7.62
CA ILE A 190 -6.25 -10.41 7.78
C ILE A 190 -5.95 -11.20 6.51
N ASP A 191 -6.11 -10.57 5.36
CA ASP A 191 -5.77 -11.15 4.06
C ASP A 191 -4.26 -11.13 3.76
N SER A 192 -3.45 -10.49 4.62
CA SER A 192 -1.99 -10.41 4.45
C SER A 192 -1.29 -11.73 4.80
N ASP A 193 -0.09 -11.94 4.27
CA ASP A 193 0.76 -13.08 4.65
C ASP A 193 1.21 -12.97 6.09
N LYS A 194 1.58 -11.74 6.50
CA LYS A 194 1.95 -11.42 7.88
C LYS A 194 1.36 -10.10 8.31
N VAL A 195 1.18 -9.97 9.60
CA VAL A 195 0.78 -8.73 10.28
C VAL A 195 1.97 -8.17 11.03
N MET A 196 2.24 -6.89 10.83
CA MET A 196 3.16 -6.09 11.61
C MET A 196 2.35 -5.18 12.55
N LEU A 197 2.29 -5.51 13.81
CA LEU A 197 1.66 -4.65 14.82
C LEU A 197 2.70 -3.69 15.39
N MET A 198 2.44 -2.40 15.20
CA MET A 198 3.30 -1.34 15.71
C MET A 198 2.71 -0.63 16.93
N SER A 199 3.55 -0.30 17.92
CA SER A 199 3.23 0.59 19.02
C SER A 199 4.47 1.36 19.47
N ASP A 200 4.30 2.65 19.78
CA ASP A 200 5.35 3.52 20.31
C ASP A 200 6.66 3.50 19.51
N GLY A 201 6.53 3.35 18.20
CA GLY A 201 7.65 3.29 17.26
C GLY A 201 8.40 1.95 17.23
N LYS A 202 7.83 0.88 17.78
CA LYS A 202 8.40 -0.46 17.80
C LYS A 202 7.49 -1.45 17.08
N VAL A 203 8.05 -2.53 16.58
CA VAL A 203 7.29 -3.72 16.17
C VAL A 203 7.04 -4.55 17.43
N LEU A 204 5.77 -4.68 17.83
CA LEU A 204 5.38 -5.52 18.94
C LEU A 204 5.25 -6.98 18.53
N GLU A 205 4.62 -7.22 17.39
CA GLU A 205 4.34 -8.55 16.85
C GLU A 205 4.53 -8.53 15.34
N PHE A 206 5.07 -9.62 14.81
CA PHE A 206 5.25 -9.79 13.37
C PHE A 206 5.13 -11.27 13.02
N ASP A 207 3.92 -11.71 12.65
CA ASP A 207 3.63 -13.10 12.32
C ASP A 207 2.39 -13.23 11.44
N GLU A 208 2.04 -14.45 11.05
CA GLU A 208 0.83 -14.76 10.31
C GLU A 208 -0.42 -14.33 11.10
N PRO A 209 -1.44 -13.76 10.44
CA PRO A 209 -2.69 -13.35 11.10
C PRO A 209 -3.33 -14.47 11.92
N LYS A 210 -3.26 -15.71 11.41
CA LYS A 210 -3.80 -16.89 12.11
C LYS A 210 -3.10 -17.13 13.43
N THR A 211 -1.76 -17.17 13.44
CA THR A 211 -0.95 -17.40 14.63
C THR A 211 -1.27 -16.36 15.70
N LEU A 212 -1.34 -15.09 15.31
CA LEU A 212 -1.65 -14.00 16.23
C LEU A 212 -3.09 -14.01 16.75
N LEU A 213 -4.05 -14.49 15.96
CA LEU A 213 -5.44 -14.61 16.39
C LEU A 213 -5.69 -15.86 17.26
N ASP A 214 -4.89 -16.91 17.12
CA ASP A 214 -5.04 -18.12 17.92
C ASP A 214 -4.47 -17.94 19.34
N ASP A 215 -3.63 -16.93 19.58
CA ASP A 215 -3.13 -16.55 20.91
C ASP A 215 -3.94 -15.39 21.52
N GLU A 216 -4.78 -15.67 22.50
CA GLU A 216 -5.59 -14.66 23.22
C GLU A 216 -4.74 -13.64 23.99
N ASN A 217 -3.46 -13.93 24.28
CA ASN A 217 -2.54 -13.00 24.91
C ASN A 217 -1.90 -12.04 23.92
N SER A 218 -1.93 -12.35 22.62
CA SER A 218 -1.41 -11.50 21.56
C SER A 218 -2.02 -10.10 21.63
N SER A 219 -1.20 -9.10 21.37
CA SER A 219 -1.63 -7.70 21.26
C SER A 219 -2.50 -7.47 20.03
N PHE A 220 -2.25 -8.25 18.96
CA PHE A 220 -3.10 -8.22 17.75
C PHE A 220 -4.48 -8.79 18.04
N PHE A 221 -4.59 -9.92 18.76
CA PHE A 221 -5.89 -10.45 19.21
C PHE A 221 -6.68 -9.40 20.00
N LYS A 222 -6.03 -8.78 20.99
CA LYS A 222 -6.65 -7.72 21.80
C LYS A 222 -7.07 -6.50 20.98
N LEU A 223 -6.27 -6.12 19.99
CA LEU A 223 -6.61 -5.05 19.06
C LEU A 223 -7.88 -5.39 18.28
N VAL A 224 -7.97 -6.59 17.71
CA VAL A 224 -9.13 -7.07 16.95
C VAL A 224 -10.40 -7.13 17.82
N GLU A 225 -10.29 -7.67 19.02
CA GLU A 225 -11.42 -7.71 19.99
C GLU A 225 -11.89 -6.31 20.41
N SER A 226 -10.98 -5.33 20.47
CA SER A 226 -11.34 -3.95 20.81
C SER A 226 -12.21 -3.26 19.75
N MET A 227 -12.19 -3.75 18.51
CA MET A 227 -13.00 -3.23 17.40
C MET A 227 -14.45 -3.78 17.39
N GLY A 228 -14.69 -4.85 18.16
CA GLY A 228 -16.02 -5.44 18.35
C GLY A 228 -15.92 -6.76 19.09
N LYS A 229 -16.78 -6.96 20.08
CA LYS A 229 -16.81 -8.19 20.88
C LYS A 229 -17.08 -9.41 19.98
N GLY A 230 -16.21 -10.43 20.04
CA GLY A 230 -16.28 -11.62 19.20
C GLY A 230 -15.68 -11.43 17.79
N SER A 231 -15.05 -10.29 17.50
CA SER A 231 -14.42 -10.05 16.21
C SER A 231 -13.27 -11.03 15.94
N ALA A 232 -12.46 -11.36 16.93
CA ALA A 232 -11.36 -12.31 16.77
C ALA A 232 -11.85 -13.68 16.31
N GLU A 233 -12.91 -14.22 16.93
CA GLU A 233 -13.50 -15.50 16.53
C GLU A 233 -14.09 -15.47 15.10
N LYS A 234 -14.77 -14.37 14.75
CA LYS A 234 -15.25 -14.16 13.39
C LYS A 234 -14.12 -14.23 12.38
N TYR A 235 -13.01 -13.54 12.62
CA TYR A 235 -11.87 -13.48 11.71
C TYR A 235 -11.04 -14.76 11.71
N LYS A 236 -10.93 -15.50 12.79
CA LYS A 236 -10.40 -16.88 12.80
C LYS A 236 -11.14 -17.77 11.78
N GLY A 237 -12.46 -17.61 11.67
CA GLY A 237 -13.28 -18.32 10.69
C GLY A 237 -12.96 -17.93 9.25
N PHE A 238 -12.61 -16.69 8.96
CA PHE A 238 -12.21 -16.23 7.63
C PHE A 238 -10.83 -16.78 7.23
N VAL A 239 -9.85 -16.70 8.12
CA VAL A 239 -8.48 -17.22 7.87
C VAL A 239 -8.49 -18.73 7.62
N LYS A 240 -9.38 -19.50 8.29
CA LYS A 240 -9.53 -20.95 8.08
C LYS A 240 -10.12 -21.33 6.72
N LYS A 241 -10.89 -20.47 6.07
CA LYS A 241 -11.55 -20.76 4.79
C LYS A 241 -10.65 -20.63 3.56
N GLY A 242 -9.39 -20.27 3.75
CA GLY A 242 -8.46 -20.03 2.65
C GLY A 242 -8.68 -18.66 2.00
N ARG A 243 -7.63 -18.11 1.43
CA ARG A 243 -7.68 -16.86 0.66
C ARG A 243 -8.63 -17.05 -0.52
N ILE A 244 -9.65 -16.21 -0.61
CA ILE A 244 -10.56 -16.12 -1.77
C ILE A 244 -9.81 -15.47 -2.94
#